data_e6525ceec150a919ff0b451dd0e0a1ad
#
_entry.id   e6525ceec150a919ff0b451dd0e0a1ad
#
_cell.length_a   1.000
_cell.length_b   1.000
_cell.length_c   1.000
_cell.angle_alpha   90.00
_cell.angle_beta   90.00
_cell.angle_gamma   90.00
#
_symmetry.space_group_name_H-M   'P 1'
#
loop_
_entity.id
_entity.type
_entity.pdbx_description
1 polymer ?
#
loop_
_entity_poly.entity_id
_entity_poly.type
_entity_poly.pdbx_seq_one_letter_code
_entity_poly.pdbx_strand_id
1 'polypeptide(L)'
;MIEQHIPFSTTIFTTNFGKDKLFKSHQELTDKAYSLEKENQGKSISNAGGFQSQNFDMKTPLIYKFWFEILPIVQQYVNLYNLGYNYDTDLTSLWFNINRKYNYNYAHNHLGASFSGIYYLDTPKNSGNLIFCNPNKFTGLGFYNNPMSNYNAFNSQSYCIVPKKGMLVLFPGHLDHYVQMNYSEEPRASIAFNFDVNEEKK
;
A
#
# COMPACT_ATOMS: atom_id res chain seq x y z
N MET A 1 9.11 -39.02 -9.23
CA MET A 1 9.51 -37.60 -9.34
C MET A 1 8.32 -36.79 -8.85
N ILE A 2 8.50 -35.85 -7.93
CA ILE A 2 7.41 -34.97 -7.44
C ILE A 2 7.64 -33.61 -8.09
N GLU A 3 6.62 -33.07 -8.73
CA GLU A 3 6.63 -31.75 -9.36
C GLU A 3 5.74 -30.81 -8.57
N GLN A 4 6.26 -29.63 -8.20
CA GLN A 4 5.51 -28.63 -7.45
C GLN A 4 5.01 -27.54 -8.38
N HIS A 5 3.72 -27.25 -8.34
CA HIS A 5 3.10 -26.16 -9.07
C HIS A 5 2.56 -25.10 -8.08
N ILE A 6 2.75 -23.81 -8.40
CA ILE A 6 2.19 -22.65 -7.66
C ILE A 6 1.33 -21.85 -8.63
N PRO A 7 0.10 -22.32 -8.94
CA PRO A 7 -0.71 -21.75 -10.02
C PRO A 7 -1.26 -20.36 -9.72
N PHE A 8 -1.39 -19.98 -8.45
CA PHE A 8 -2.00 -18.71 -8.04
C PHE A 8 -1.14 -18.04 -6.98
N SER A 9 -0.29 -17.12 -7.40
CA SER A 9 0.54 -16.33 -6.49
C SER A 9 0.00 -14.92 -6.37
N THR A 10 0.04 -14.36 -5.16
CA THR A 10 -0.24 -12.94 -4.90
C THR A 10 1.08 -12.22 -4.75
N THR A 11 1.32 -11.21 -5.60
CA THR A 11 2.57 -10.45 -5.59
C THR A 11 2.39 -9.13 -4.84
N ILE A 12 3.24 -8.91 -3.84
CA ILE A 12 3.40 -7.62 -3.15
C ILE A 12 4.82 -7.14 -3.43
N PHE A 13 4.94 -5.94 -3.96
CA PHE A 13 6.22 -5.32 -4.27
C PHE A 13 6.57 -4.26 -3.23
N THR A 14 7.79 -4.28 -2.71
CA THR A 14 8.27 -3.26 -1.78
C THR A 14 9.60 -2.69 -2.26
N THR A 15 9.75 -1.38 -2.15
CA THR A 15 11.05 -0.75 -2.34
C THR A 15 11.71 -0.53 -1.00
N ASN A 16 13.01 -0.69 -0.96
CA ASN A 16 13.80 -0.38 0.23
C ASN A 16 14.98 0.50 -0.17
N PHE A 17 14.69 1.76 -0.44
CA PHE A 17 15.71 2.70 -0.92
C PHE A 17 16.76 3.12 0.13
N GLY A 18 16.61 2.69 1.38
CA GLY A 18 17.44 3.18 2.47
C GLY A 18 17.10 4.63 2.85
N LYS A 19 17.69 5.12 3.94
CA LYS A 19 17.39 6.47 4.46
C LYS A 19 17.80 7.60 3.51
N ASP A 20 18.69 7.33 2.55
CA ASP A 20 19.35 8.37 1.72
C ASP A 20 18.74 8.49 0.32
N LYS A 21 17.70 7.73 -0.01
CA LYS A 21 17.08 7.74 -1.35
C LYS A 21 15.56 7.97 -1.29
N LEU A 22 15.16 9.07 -0.67
CA LEU A 22 13.78 9.53 -0.76
C LEU A 22 13.50 10.13 -2.15
N PHE A 23 12.25 10.06 -2.60
CA PHE A 23 11.82 10.79 -3.80
C PHE A 23 11.99 12.29 -3.57
N LYS A 24 12.25 13.03 -4.65
CA LYS A 24 12.46 14.50 -4.60
C LYS A 24 11.22 15.23 -4.06
N SER A 25 10.03 14.70 -4.31
CA SER A 25 8.76 15.22 -3.80
C SER A 25 8.48 14.89 -2.34
N HIS A 26 9.30 14.06 -1.67
CA HIS A 26 9.00 13.51 -0.34
C HIS A 26 8.69 14.59 0.70
N GLN A 27 9.56 15.61 0.83
CA GLN A 27 9.37 16.66 1.84
C GLN A 27 8.12 17.50 1.56
N GLU A 28 7.92 17.89 0.30
CA GLU A 28 6.76 18.65 -0.14
C GLU A 28 5.44 17.89 0.10
N LEU A 29 5.44 16.58 -0.14
CA LEU A 29 4.30 15.70 0.16
C LEU A 29 4.05 15.58 1.67
N THR A 30 5.11 15.49 2.47
CA THR A 30 5.01 15.43 3.94
C THR A 30 4.39 16.71 4.48
N ASP A 31 4.88 17.87 4.05
CA ASP A 31 4.37 19.19 4.47
C ASP A 31 2.90 19.35 4.04
N LYS A 32 2.55 18.89 2.83
CA LYS A 32 1.16 18.92 2.33
C LYS A 32 0.25 18.05 3.16
N ALA A 33 0.68 16.84 3.57
CA ALA A 33 -0.11 15.94 4.40
C ALA A 33 -0.50 16.61 5.73
N TYR A 34 0.49 17.17 6.43
CA TYR A 34 0.26 17.84 7.72
C TYR A 34 -0.50 19.16 7.60
N SER A 35 -0.36 19.90 6.48
CA SER A 35 -1.17 21.09 6.21
C SER A 35 -2.64 20.72 6.06
N LEU A 36 -2.94 19.70 5.25
CA LEU A 36 -4.31 19.23 5.02
C LEU A 36 -5.00 18.78 6.32
N GLU A 37 -4.29 18.09 7.20
CA GLU A 37 -4.83 17.66 8.50
C GLU A 37 -5.23 18.86 9.38
N LYS A 38 -4.46 19.96 9.32
CA LYS A 38 -4.78 21.18 10.08
C LYS A 38 -5.93 21.97 9.48
N GLU A 39 -6.11 21.92 8.16
CA GLU A 39 -7.06 22.73 7.42
C GLU A 39 -8.47 22.14 7.40
N ASN A 40 -8.62 20.82 7.56
CA ASN A 40 -9.91 20.16 7.46
C ASN A 40 -10.00 18.86 8.28
N GLN A 41 -11.22 18.37 8.48
CA GLN A 41 -11.49 17.16 9.27
C GLN A 41 -11.21 15.85 8.50
N GLY A 42 -10.99 15.93 7.18
CA GLY A 42 -10.81 14.75 6.35
C GLY A 42 -12.08 13.92 6.15
N LYS A 43 -11.88 12.68 5.69
CA LYS A 43 -12.93 11.67 5.48
C LYS A 43 -12.78 10.54 6.48
N SER A 44 -13.91 9.87 6.78
CA SER A 44 -13.93 8.60 7.52
C SER A 44 -14.36 7.49 6.56
N ILE A 45 -13.43 6.62 6.16
CA ILE A 45 -13.68 5.50 5.24
C ILE A 45 -13.22 4.21 5.92
N SER A 46 -11.94 3.87 5.82
CA SER A 46 -11.35 2.72 6.54
C SER A 46 -10.61 3.12 7.81
N ASN A 47 -10.41 4.42 8.03
CA ASN A 47 -9.66 4.96 9.17
C ASN A 47 -10.52 5.03 10.44
N ALA A 48 -9.96 4.55 11.54
CA ALA A 48 -10.51 4.69 12.88
C ALA A 48 -9.73 5.79 13.61
N GLY A 49 -10.33 6.96 13.75
CA GLY A 49 -9.76 8.13 14.43
C GLY A 49 -8.69 8.89 13.65
N GLY A 50 -8.12 8.32 12.57
CA GLY A 50 -7.09 8.95 11.76
C GLY A 50 -7.64 9.94 10.73
N PHE A 51 -6.76 10.81 10.22
CA PHE A 51 -7.07 11.71 9.13
C PHE A 51 -6.90 11.00 7.78
N GLN A 52 -7.87 11.16 6.89
CA GLN A 52 -7.79 10.81 5.47
C GLN A 52 -8.24 12.01 4.64
N SER A 53 -7.40 12.48 3.72
CA SER A 53 -7.74 13.62 2.87
C SER A 53 -8.83 13.28 1.85
N GLN A 54 -9.31 14.31 1.13
CA GLN A 54 -10.00 14.12 -0.16
C GLN A 54 -9.03 13.48 -1.18
N ASN A 55 -9.58 12.94 -2.25
CA ASN A 55 -8.78 12.42 -3.36
C ASN A 55 -8.17 13.56 -4.17
N PHE A 56 -6.96 13.32 -4.60
CA PHE A 56 -6.24 14.15 -5.58
C PHE A 56 -6.09 13.39 -6.90
N ASP A 57 -5.93 14.13 -7.96
CA ASP A 57 -5.72 13.60 -9.32
C ASP A 57 -4.43 14.16 -9.95
N MET A 58 -4.16 13.76 -11.19
CA MET A 58 -3.00 14.18 -11.97
C MET A 58 -2.99 15.68 -12.35
N LYS A 59 -4.09 16.40 -12.15
CA LYS A 59 -4.15 17.87 -12.38
C LYS A 59 -3.43 18.63 -11.26
N THR A 60 -3.21 17.99 -10.12
CA THR A 60 -2.47 18.59 -9.01
C THR A 60 -0.96 18.47 -9.28
N PRO A 61 -0.21 19.57 -9.45
CA PRO A 61 1.20 19.53 -9.87
C PRO A 61 2.11 18.67 -8.98
N LEU A 62 1.89 18.69 -7.66
CA LEU A 62 2.65 17.88 -6.72
C LEU A 62 2.39 16.39 -6.91
N ILE A 63 1.14 16.01 -7.18
CA ILE A 63 0.75 14.61 -7.43
C ILE A 63 1.31 14.14 -8.76
N TYR A 64 1.23 14.98 -9.80
CA TYR A 64 1.86 14.70 -11.09
C TYR A 64 3.36 14.42 -10.94
N LYS A 65 4.09 15.29 -10.23
CA LYS A 65 5.51 15.11 -9.95
C LYS A 65 5.79 13.79 -9.24
N PHE A 66 5.06 13.49 -8.18
CA PHE A 66 5.21 12.25 -7.43
C PHE A 66 4.94 11.02 -8.31
N TRP A 67 3.85 11.03 -9.09
CA TRP A 67 3.50 9.92 -9.96
C TRP A 67 4.64 9.59 -10.94
N PHE A 68 5.21 10.61 -11.59
CA PHE A 68 6.32 10.41 -12.51
C PHE A 68 7.61 9.94 -11.83
N GLU A 69 7.82 10.26 -10.56
CA GLU A 69 8.95 9.74 -9.80
C GLU A 69 8.80 8.23 -9.49
N ILE A 70 7.59 7.74 -9.25
CA ILE A 70 7.33 6.33 -8.94
C ILE A 70 7.01 5.48 -10.18
N LEU A 71 6.65 6.10 -11.31
CA LEU A 71 6.19 5.42 -12.53
C LEU A 71 7.13 4.30 -13.02
N PRO A 72 8.47 4.46 -13.04
CA PRO A 72 9.36 3.37 -13.44
C PRO A 72 9.24 2.13 -12.55
N ILE A 73 8.94 2.32 -11.25
CA ILE A 73 8.76 1.22 -10.28
C ILE A 73 7.39 0.58 -10.49
N VAL A 74 6.36 1.39 -10.73
CA VAL A 74 5.01 0.91 -11.08
C VAL A 74 5.05 0.05 -12.33
N GLN A 75 5.73 0.50 -13.40
CA GLN A 75 5.91 -0.26 -14.63
C GLN A 75 6.66 -1.56 -14.39
N GLN A 76 7.73 -1.55 -13.59
CA GLN A 76 8.44 -2.78 -13.22
C GLN A 76 7.53 -3.76 -12.49
N TYR A 77 6.65 -3.29 -11.61
CA TYR A 77 5.68 -4.13 -10.91
C TYR A 77 4.64 -4.73 -11.87
N VAL A 78 4.06 -3.92 -12.76
CA VAL A 78 3.07 -4.38 -13.75
C VAL A 78 3.68 -5.39 -14.73
N ASN A 79 4.94 -5.21 -15.12
CA ASN A 79 5.64 -6.15 -16.01
C ASN A 79 5.73 -7.57 -15.46
N LEU A 80 5.64 -7.79 -14.14
CA LEU A 80 5.57 -9.13 -13.55
C LEU A 80 4.35 -9.93 -14.00
N TYR A 81 3.29 -9.25 -14.44
CA TYR A 81 2.05 -9.90 -14.90
C TYR A 81 2.09 -10.31 -16.37
N ASN A 82 3.12 -9.88 -17.13
CA ASN A 82 3.35 -10.25 -18.53
C ASN A 82 2.07 -10.20 -19.38
N LEU A 83 1.47 -9.01 -19.48
CA LEU A 83 0.13 -8.80 -20.04
C LEU A 83 0.01 -9.17 -21.53
N GLY A 84 1.15 -9.28 -22.27
CA GLY A 84 1.16 -9.68 -23.68
C GLY A 84 0.75 -8.56 -24.66
N TYR A 85 0.55 -7.33 -24.18
CA TYR A 85 0.24 -6.12 -24.96
C TYR A 85 0.93 -4.90 -24.37
N ASN A 86 1.06 -3.83 -25.16
CA ASN A 86 1.51 -2.54 -24.66
C ASN A 86 0.43 -1.91 -23.79
N TYR A 87 0.84 -1.25 -22.71
CA TYR A 87 -0.11 -0.70 -21.75
C TYR A 87 0.33 0.67 -21.21
N ASP A 88 -0.66 1.45 -20.84
CA ASP A 88 -0.53 2.65 -20.03
C ASP A 88 -0.92 2.37 -18.58
N THR A 89 -0.35 3.13 -17.66
CA THR A 89 -0.71 3.09 -16.24
C THR A 89 -1.28 4.44 -15.82
N ASP A 90 -2.54 4.42 -15.38
CA ASP A 90 -3.29 5.62 -15.03
C ASP A 90 -3.50 5.70 -13.51
N LEU A 91 -3.00 6.76 -12.88
CA LEU A 91 -3.34 7.10 -11.50
C LEU A 91 -4.81 7.51 -11.43
N THR A 92 -5.64 6.69 -10.78
CA THR A 92 -7.09 6.92 -10.68
C THR A 92 -7.49 7.69 -9.43
N SER A 93 -6.77 7.52 -8.34
CA SER A 93 -7.00 8.26 -7.10
C SER A 93 -5.77 8.24 -6.20
N LEU A 94 -5.60 9.30 -5.41
CA LEU A 94 -4.54 9.42 -4.41
C LEU A 94 -5.07 10.21 -3.22
N TRP A 95 -4.73 9.77 -2.01
CA TRP A 95 -5.07 10.47 -0.77
C TRP A 95 -3.97 10.35 0.28
N PHE A 96 -3.95 11.29 1.21
CA PHE A 96 -3.04 11.32 2.35
C PHE A 96 -3.72 10.71 3.57
N ASN A 97 -2.94 9.94 4.35
CA ASN A 97 -3.38 9.38 5.63
C ASN A 97 -2.42 9.83 6.74
N ILE A 98 -2.99 10.23 7.88
CA ILE A 98 -2.24 10.48 9.12
C ILE A 98 -2.90 9.72 10.25
N ASN A 99 -2.16 8.82 10.86
CA ASN A 99 -2.60 8.04 12.00
C ASN A 99 -1.79 8.47 13.23
N ARG A 100 -2.47 9.18 14.13
CA ARG A 100 -1.93 9.54 15.44
C ARG A 100 -2.01 8.37 16.42
N LYS A 101 -1.55 8.53 17.62
CA LYS A 101 -1.61 7.49 18.65
C LYS A 101 -3.04 6.92 18.78
N TYR A 102 -3.12 5.58 18.78
CA TYR A 102 -4.35 4.77 18.82
C TYR A 102 -5.20 4.81 17.56
N ASN A 103 -4.78 5.48 16.50
CA ASN A 103 -5.46 5.39 15.21
C ASN A 103 -4.98 4.16 14.41
N TYR A 104 -5.88 3.61 13.60
CA TYR A 104 -5.63 2.44 12.77
C TYR A 104 -6.54 2.46 11.52
N ASN A 105 -6.38 1.49 10.62
CA ASN A 105 -7.33 1.31 9.52
C ASN A 105 -7.91 -0.10 9.60
N TYR A 106 -9.24 -0.21 9.47
CA TYR A 106 -9.96 -1.47 9.38
C TYR A 106 -9.51 -2.29 8.17
N ALA A 107 -9.81 -3.60 8.21
CA ALA A 107 -9.62 -4.47 7.06
C ALA A 107 -10.54 -4.02 5.90
N HIS A 108 -9.93 -3.81 4.73
CA HIS A 108 -10.60 -3.34 3.52
C HIS A 108 -9.77 -3.74 2.30
N ASN A 109 -10.36 -3.52 1.14
CA ASN A 109 -9.69 -3.62 -0.16
C ASN A 109 -10.10 -2.45 -1.05
N HIS A 110 -9.56 -2.41 -2.26
CA HIS A 110 -9.83 -1.36 -3.25
C HIS A 110 -10.48 -1.99 -4.49
N LEU A 111 -11.65 -2.62 -4.32
CA LEU A 111 -12.42 -3.16 -5.43
C LEU A 111 -12.75 -2.05 -6.44
N GLY A 112 -12.46 -2.30 -7.71
CA GLY A 112 -12.59 -1.32 -8.79
C GLY A 112 -11.27 -0.67 -9.22
N ALA A 113 -10.17 -0.94 -8.51
CA ALA A 113 -8.82 -0.61 -8.96
C ALA A 113 -8.06 -1.88 -9.33
N SER A 114 -7.30 -1.85 -10.41
CA SER A 114 -6.43 -2.97 -10.79
C SER A 114 -5.34 -3.18 -9.73
N PHE A 115 -4.74 -2.10 -9.30
CA PHE A 115 -3.64 -2.08 -8.35
C PHE A 115 -3.73 -0.91 -7.37
N SER A 116 -3.09 -1.08 -6.24
CA SER A 116 -2.96 -0.06 -5.20
C SER A 116 -1.53 0.10 -4.74
N GLY A 117 -1.23 1.25 -4.17
CA GLY A 117 0.08 1.51 -3.60
C GLY A 117 0.01 2.36 -2.34
N ILE A 118 1.05 2.23 -1.52
CA ILE A 118 1.25 3.05 -0.32
C ILE A 118 2.68 3.57 -0.34
N TYR A 119 2.85 4.87 -0.18
CA TYR A 119 4.15 5.50 0.04
C TYR A 119 4.21 6.12 1.43
N TYR A 120 5.21 5.72 2.22
CA TYR A 120 5.34 6.16 3.61
C TYR A 120 6.14 7.45 3.73
N LEU A 121 5.50 8.48 4.30
CA LEU A 121 6.10 9.80 4.56
C LEU A 121 6.83 9.81 5.91
N ASP A 122 6.13 9.43 6.98
CA ASP A 122 6.70 9.28 8.31
C ASP A 122 6.26 7.97 8.96
N THR A 123 7.23 7.28 9.58
CA THR A 123 7.01 5.97 10.22
C THR A 123 7.81 5.88 11.51
N PRO A 124 7.32 6.47 12.61
CA PRO A 124 7.98 6.33 13.89
C PRO A 124 7.96 4.89 14.39
N LYS A 125 8.84 4.56 15.31
CA LYS A 125 8.85 3.23 15.95
C LYS A 125 7.50 2.95 16.62
N ASN A 126 6.99 1.73 16.49
CA ASN A 126 5.69 1.29 17.02
C ASN A 126 4.47 1.99 16.39
N SER A 127 4.59 2.53 15.18
CA SER A 127 3.48 3.19 14.48
C SER A 127 2.48 2.23 13.81
N GLY A 128 2.59 0.93 14.06
CA GLY A 128 1.72 -0.10 13.48
C GLY A 128 2.21 -0.57 12.10
N ASN A 129 1.92 -1.82 11.77
CA ASN A 129 2.34 -2.49 10.54
C ASN A 129 1.19 -2.52 9.53
N LEU A 130 1.54 -2.66 8.25
CA LEU A 130 0.61 -3.01 7.20
C LEU A 130 0.48 -4.53 7.14
N ILE A 131 -0.74 -5.04 7.26
CA ILE A 131 -1.02 -6.46 7.25
C ILE A 131 -1.89 -6.79 6.05
N PHE A 132 -1.45 -7.71 5.22
CA PHE A 132 -2.22 -8.31 4.14
C PHE A 132 -2.84 -9.62 4.60
N CYS A 133 -4.11 -9.81 4.31
CA CYS A 133 -4.81 -11.06 4.55
C CYS A 133 -4.55 -12.03 3.39
N ASN A 134 -4.33 -13.31 3.69
CA ASN A 134 -4.16 -14.31 2.66
C ASN A 134 -5.47 -14.48 1.89
N PRO A 135 -5.51 -14.23 0.57
CA PRO A 135 -6.72 -14.40 -0.22
C PRO A 135 -7.15 -15.87 -0.33
N ASN A 136 -6.22 -16.80 -0.14
CA ASN A 136 -6.52 -18.22 -0.10
C ASN A 136 -6.98 -18.64 1.30
N LYS A 137 -8.29 -18.61 1.52
CA LYS A 137 -8.92 -18.92 2.82
C LYS A 137 -8.77 -20.38 3.26
N PHE A 138 -8.36 -21.28 2.37
CA PHE A 138 -8.17 -22.70 2.67
C PHE A 138 -7.00 -22.95 3.65
N THR A 139 -6.00 -22.10 3.68
CA THR A 139 -4.84 -22.28 4.53
C THR A 139 -5.15 -22.28 6.04
N GLY A 140 -6.33 -21.80 6.45
CA GLY A 140 -6.75 -21.79 7.86
C GLY A 140 -7.46 -23.05 8.35
N LEU A 141 -8.03 -23.85 7.45
CA LEU A 141 -8.99 -24.91 7.85
C LEU A 141 -8.33 -26.18 8.42
N GLY A 142 -7.09 -26.50 8.04
CA GLY A 142 -6.42 -27.72 8.45
C GLY A 142 -5.52 -27.61 9.69
N PHE A 143 -5.25 -26.38 10.15
CA PHE A 143 -4.18 -26.12 11.12
C PHE A 143 -4.67 -25.51 12.44
N TYR A 144 -5.96 -25.32 12.63
CA TYR A 144 -6.54 -24.70 13.84
C TYR A 144 -6.24 -25.41 15.14
N ASN A 145 -6.05 -26.73 15.08
CA ASN A 145 -5.82 -27.54 16.28
C ASN A 145 -4.36 -27.78 16.62
N ASN A 146 -3.43 -27.36 15.76
CA ASN A 146 -2.01 -27.53 15.97
C ASN A 146 -1.28 -26.20 15.79
N PRO A 147 -0.71 -25.61 16.85
CA PRO A 147 0.06 -24.38 16.72
C PRO A 147 1.25 -24.62 15.79
N MET A 148 1.33 -23.84 14.72
CA MET A 148 2.44 -23.88 13.79
C MET A 148 3.64 -23.16 14.39
N SER A 149 4.78 -23.81 14.41
CA SER A 149 6.03 -23.19 14.88
C SER A 149 6.70 -22.31 13.83
N ASN A 150 6.41 -22.57 12.52
CA ASN A 150 7.03 -21.87 11.41
C ASN A 150 5.98 -21.48 10.35
N TYR A 151 5.86 -20.18 10.06
CA TYR A 151 5.02 -19.66 9.00
C TYR A 151 5.82 -19.46 7.72
N ASN A 152 5.20 -19.77 6.58
CA ASN A 152 5.76 -19.58 5.24
C ASN A 152 4.67 -19.23 4.22
N ALA A 153 5.03 -19.11 2.95
CA ALA A 153 4.09 -18.74 1.87
C ALA A 153 2.89 -19.70 1.70
N PHE A 154 2.98 -20.94 2.20
CA PHE A 154 1.94 -21.96 2.03
C PHE A 154 0.98 -22.04 3.20
N ASN A 155 1.36 -21.59 4.38
CA ASN A 155 0.59 -21.77 5.61
C ASN A 155 0.27 -20.48 6.37
N SER A 156 0.82 -19.33 5.95
CA SER A 156 0.56 -18.04 6.61
C SER A 156 -0.85 -17.53 6.28
N GLN A 157 -1.58 -17.10 7.29
CA GLN A 157 -2.89 -16.45 7.13
C GLN A 157 -2.80 -14.98 6.79
N SER A 158 -1.65 -14.37 7.05
CA SER A 158 -1.39 -12.96 6.78
C SER A 158 0.07 -12.71 6.48
N TYR A 159 0.35 -11.61 5.81
CA TYR A 159 1.70 -11.12 5.54
C TYR A 159 1.89 -9.74 6.14
N CYS A 160 2.95 -9.57 6.93
CA CYS A 160 3.23 -8.33 7.65
C CYS A 160 4.35 -7.54 6.98
N ILE A 161 4.10 -6.27 6.70
CA ILE A 161 5.12 -5.31 6.29
C ILE A 161 5.33 -4.29 7.42
N VAL A 162 6.55 -4.21 7.91
CA VAL A 162 6.98 -3.17 8.83
C VAL A 162 7.30 -1.92 8.02
N PRO A 163 6.53 -0.83 8.16
CA PRO A 163 6.71 0.36 7.34
C PRO A 163 8.04 1.05 7.66
N LYS A 164 8.63 1.64 6.62
CA LYS A 164 9.83 2.48 6.73
C LYS A 164 9.61 3.77 5.96
N LYS A 165 10.12 4.88 6.48
CA LYS A 165 10.11 6.17 5.78
C LYS A 165 10.72 6.04 4.38
N GLY A 166 9.99 6.51 3.36
CA GLY A 166 10.39 6.40 1.95
C GLY A 166 10.10 5.03 1.31
N MET A 167 9.50 4.07 2.04
CA MET A 167 9.10 2.78 1.45
C MET A 167 7.87 2.98 0.56
N LEU A 168 7.92 2.41 -0.63
CA LEU A 168 6.78 2.23 -1.52
C LEU A 168 6.36 0.77 -1.47
N VAL A 169 5.06 0.52 -1.33
CA VAL A 169 4.44 -0.82 -1.40
C VAL A 169 3.42 -0.82 -2.52
N LEU A 170 3.48 -1.80 -3.44
CA LEU A 170 2.51 -2.00 -4.51
C LEU A 170 1.87 -3.38 -4.38
N PHE A 171 0.57 -3.48 -4.63
CA PHE A 171 -0.20 -4.72 -4.46
C PHE A 171 -1.48 -4.69 -5.29
N PRO A 172 -2.10 -5.87 -5.59
CA PRO A 172 -3.39 -5.94 -6.28
C PRO A 172 -4.50 -5.24 -5.49
N GLY A 173 -5.35 -4.47 -6.17
CA GLY A 173 -6.41 -3.70 -5.52
C GLY A 173 -7.42 -4.54 -4.74
N HIS A 174 -7.66 -5.78 -5.16
CA HIS A 174 -8.58 -6.71 -4.50
C HIS A 174 -8.05 -7.33 -3.19
N LEU A 175 -6.76 -7.12 -2.86
CA LEU A 175 -6.13 -7.77 -1.72
C LEU A 175 -6.55 -7.12 -0.40
N ASP A 176 -7.24 -7.89 0.43
CA ASP A 176 -7.67 -7.43 1.75
C ASP A 176 -6.47 -7.10 2.63
N HIS A 177 -6.49 -5.92 3.23
CA HIS A 177 -5.43 -5.44 4.10
C HIS A 177 -5.96 -4.52 5.19
N TYR A 178 -5.19 -4.38 6.25
CA TYR A 178 -5.46 -3.44 7.33
C TYR A 178 -4.16 -2.85 7.87
N VAL A 179 -4.29 -1.78 8.63
CA VAL A 179 -3.16 -1.13 9.26
C VAL A 179 -3.32 -1.19 10.77
N GLN A 180 -2.33 -1.76 11.44
CA GLN A 180 -2.33 -1.89 12.89
C GLN A 180 -2.31 -0.53 13.57
N MET A 181 -2.77 -0.52 14.82
CA MET A 181 -2.83 0.68 15.65
C MET A 181 -1.46 1.30 15.85
N ASN A 182 -1.40 2.62 15.73
CA ASN A 182 -0.20 3.39 16.07
C ASN A 182 -0.11 3.53 17.60
N TYR A 183 0.94 3.00 18.19
CA TYR A 183 1.26 3.14 19.62
C TYR A 183 2.37 4.17 19.88
N SER A 184 2.87 4.83 18.83
CA SER A 184 3.84 5.92 18.96
C SER A 184 3.16 7.20 19.42
N GLU A 185 3.88 8.06 20.13
CA GLU A 185 3.45 9.44 20.39
C GLU A 185 3.48 10.28 19.10
N GLU A 186 4.33 9.92 18.14
CA GLU A 186 4.47 10.59 16.86
C GLU A 186 3.50 10.01 15.82
N PRO A 187 2.99 10.83 14.89
CA PRO A 187 2.08 10.36 13.85
C PRO A 187 2.80 9.51 12.80
N ARG A 188 2.11 8.50 12.26
CA ARG A 188 2.48 7.86 11.01
C ARG A 188 1.76 8.56 9.88
N ALA A 189 2.51 9.00 8.86
CA ALA A 189 1.97 9.63 7.66
C ALA A 189 2.29 8.81 6.41
N SER A 190 1.31 8.68 5.52
CA SER A 190 1.46 7.96 4.25
C SER A 190 0.56 8.54 3.17
N ILE A 191 0.89 8.23 1.92
CA ILE A 191 0.06 8.43 0.74
C ILE A 191 -0.44 7.05 0.33
N ALA A 192 -1.74 6.91 0.09
CA ALA A 192 -2.29 5.75 -0.57
C ALA A 192 -2.84 6.17 -1.93
N PHE A 193 -2.76 5.29 -2.91
CA PHE A 193 -3.21 5.56 -4.26
C PHE A 193 -3.66 4.29 -4.97
N ASN A 194 -4.52 4.48 -5.97
CA ASN A 194 -4.98 3.45 -6.87
C ASN A 194 -4.56 3.77 -8.29
N PHE A 195 -4.29 2.75 -9.07
CA PHE A 195 -3.99 2.89 -10.49
C PHE A 195 -4.52 1.72 -11.31
N ASP A 196 -4.84 2.01 -12.54
CA ASP A 196 -5.29 1.03 -13.51
C ASP A 196 -4.26 0.84 -14.63
N VAL A 197 -4.39 -0.29 -15.29
CA VAL A 197 -3.58 -0.66 -16.45
C VAL A 197 -4.53 -0.81 -17.64
N ASN A 198 -4.33 0.00 -18.65
CA ASN A 198 -5.14 0.02 -19.84
C ASN A 198 -4.31 -0.36 -21.06
N GLU A 199 -4.91 -1.07 -22.02
CA GLU A 199 -4.26 -1.31 -23.30
C GLU A 199 -3.99 0.03 -24.00
N GLU A 200 -2.77 0.22 -24.48
CA GLU A 200 -2.38 1.41 -25.22
C GLU A 200 -3.24 1.51 -26.49
N LYS A 201 -4.05 2.56 -26.60
CA LYS A 201 -4.85 2.80 -27.81
C LYS A 201 -3.90 3.27 -28.92
N LYS A 202 -3.84 2.48 -29.97
CA LYS A 202 -3.12 2.82 -31.21
C LYS A 202 -3.70 4.05 -31.89
#